data_755ff9a7033dc57d7a2bf36b42c92e43
#
_entry.id   755ff9a7033dc57d7a2bf36b42c92e43
#
_cell.length_a   1.000
_cell.length_b   1.000
_cell.length_c   1.000
_cell.angle_alpha   90.00
_cell.angle_beta   90.00
_cell.angle_gamma   90.00
#
_symmetry.space_group_name_H-M   'P 1'
#
loop_
_entity.id
_entity.type
_entity.pdbx_description
1 polymer ?
#
loop_
_entity_poly.entity_id
_entity_poly.type
_entity_poly.pdbx_seq_one_letter_code
_entity_poly.pdbx_strand_id
1 'polypeptide(L)'
;MNRLLRKTLRLLRSADSTEQPVRRCEPQRARIVVLAPHMDDEVLGCGGTIARHVAAGSDVKVVFLTDGRLGHAAGEDPARTVTVRRAESERAARVLGVNRLFFLDAADGRLGADTVVAGRLHEVLEHERPEIVYLPFFLERHPDHRAANDVLVAATRDSRTQFECRGYEVWSTTLANCLVAIDATVELKRQALACYPSQLALTDYLHSSLGLNAWRAMGLGQGVRFAEAFHAAPLEQYKQLYEVFTDSSR
;
A
#
# COMPACT_ATOMS: atom_id res chain seq x y z
N MET A 1 -24.31 21.50 -11.54
CA MET A 1 -23.01 20.96 -11.04
C MET A 1 -23.09 20.95 -9.52
N ASN A 2 -23.14 19.74 -8.94
CA ASN A 2 -23.43 19.47 -7.52
C ASN A 2 -22.35 20.13 -6.63
N ARG A 3 -22.75 20.68 -5.45
CA ARG A 3 -21.88 21.32 -4.46
C ARG A 3 -20.73 20.40 -4.03
N LEU A 4 -20.99 19.11 -3.99
CA LEU A 4 -20.03 18.05 -3.69
C LEU A 4 -18.95 17.95 -4.79
N LEU A 5 -19.35 17.91 -6.06
CA LEU A 5 -18.42 17.86 -7.20
C LEU A 5 -17.49 19.09 -7.23
N ARG A 6 -18.03 20.28 -6.87
CA ARG A 6 -17.21 21.49 -6.72
C ARG A 6 -16.23 21.40 -5.56
N LYS A 7 -16.61 20.74 -4.44
CA LYS A 7 -15.74 20.55 -3.26
C LYS A 7 -14.63 19.53 -3.60
N THR A 8 -14.97 18.45 -4.28
CA THR A 8 -14.01 17.44 -4.78
C THR A 8 -13.02 18.03 -5.79
N LEU A 9 -13.53 18.77 -6.79
CA LEU A 9 -12.69 19.48 -7.74
C LEU A 9 -11.84 20.57 -7.08
N ARG A 10 -12.30 21.16 -6.00
CA ARG A 10 -11.52 22.15 -5.22
C ARG A 10 -10.44 21.47 -4.39
N LEU A 11 -10.70 20.30 -3.81
CA LEU A 11 -9.69 19.48 -3.11
C LEU A 11 -8.64 18.91 -4.08
N LEU A 12 -9.07 18.51 -5.27
CA LEU A 12 -8.14 18.10 -6.35
C LEU A 12 -7.39 19.31 -6.94
N ARG A 13 -7.95 20.53 -6.83
CA ARG A 13 -7.36 21.79 -7.33
C ARG A 13 -6.72 22.65 -6.24
N SER A 14 -6.94 22.39 -4.94
CA SER A 14 -6.33 23.14 -3.84
C SER A 14 -4.88 22.76 -3.56
N ALA A 15 -4.36 21.77 -4.23
CA ALA A 15 -3.01 21.81 -4.69
C ALA A 15 -2.94 22.90 -5.75
N ASP A 16 -2.48 24.07 -5.37
CA ASP A 16 -2.30 25.29 -6.14
C ASP A 16 -2.35 25.13 -7.66
N SER A 17 -3.13 25.92 -8.35
CA SER A 17 -3.60 25.79 -9.74
C SER A 17 -2.53 25.93 -10.83
N THR A 18 -1.33 25.64 -10.55
CA THR A 18 -0.31 25.22 -11.49
C THR A 18 -0.28 23.72 -11.43
N GLU A 19 -0.41 23.03 -12.56
CA GLU A 19 -0.16 21.60 -12.72
C GLU A 19 1.02 21.23 -11.81
N GLN A 20 0.73 20.66 -10.62
CA GLN A 20 1.84 20.12 -9.85
C GLN A 20 2.31 18.91 -10.63
N PRO A 21 3.45 18.99 -11.30
CA PRO A 21 3.99 17.85 -12.02
C PRO A 21 4.13 16.72 -11.01
N VAL A 22 3.81 15.50 -11.43
CA VAL A 22 4.06 14.31 -10.62
C VAL A 22 5.51 14.40 -10.15
N ARG A 23 5.72 14.60 -8.86
CA ARG A 23 7.06 14.84 -8.33
C ARG A 23 7.82 13.53 -8.20
N ARG A 24 9.10 13.57 -8.50
CA ARG A 24 10.01 12.51 -8.12
C ARG A 24 10.20 12.54 -6.60
N CYS A 25 9.88 11.44 -5.95
CA CYS A 25 10.08 11.26 -4.51
C CYS A 25 11.31 10.40 -4.25
N GLU A 26 12.17 10.86 -3.35
CA GLU A 26 13.35 10.09 -2.96
C GLU A 26 13.13 9.54 -1.54
N PRO A 27 13.17 8.21 -1.37
CA PRO A 27 13.12 7.60 -0.05
C PRO A 27 14.27 8.10 0.83
N GLN A 28 13.93 8.68 1.96
CA GLN A 28 14.86 9.12 3.00
C GLN A 28 14.70 8.25 4.24
N ARG A 29 15.66 8.30 5.15
CA ARG A 29 15.57 7.61 6.43
C ARG A 29 14.34 8.09 7.21
N ALA A 30 13.44 7.16 7.56
CA ALA A 30 12.23 7.42 8.31
C ALA A 30 11.72 6.14 9.00
N ARG A 31 10.76 6.27 9.92
CA ARG A 31 9.96 5.16 10.44
C ARG A 31 8.79 4.92 9.48
N ILE A 32 8.74 3.73 8.92
CA ILE A 32 7.78 3.36 7.88
C ILE A 32 6.88 2.24 8.37
N VAL A 33 5.58 2.38 8.16
CA VAL A 33 4.62 1.28 8.25
C VAL A 33 3.99 1.07 6.88
N VAL A 34 3.95 -0.18 6.43
CA VAL A 34 3.26 -0.59 5.21
C VAL A 34 2.05 -1.42 5.62
N LEU A 35 0.85 -0.94 5.32
CA LEU A 35 -0.38 -1.69 5.50
C LEU A 35 -0.65 -2.49 4.24
N ALA A 36 -0.69 -3.82 4.36
CA ALA A 36 -1.01 -4.74 3.29
C ALA A 36 -2.27 -5.53 3.66
N PRO A 37 -3.36 -5.43 2.90
CA PRO A 37 -4.52 -6.29 3.11
C PRO A 37 -4.17 -7.77 3.09
N HIS A 38 -3.39 -8.19 2.11
CA HIS A 38 -2.95 -9.58 1.95
C HIS A 38 -1.44 -9.68 1.85
N MET A 39 -0.91 -10.86 2.06
CA MET A 39 0.51 -11.17 1.93
C MET A 39 0.86 -11.29 0.44
N ASP A 40 1.54 -10.30 -0.11
CA ASP A 40 2.04 -9.99 -1.45
C ASP A 40 1.77 -8.51 -1.85
N ASP A 41 0.73 -7.87 -1.31
CA ASP A 41 0.35 -6.49 -1.66
C ASP A 41 1.49 -5.49 -1.38
N GLU A 42 2.25 -5.69 -0.29
CA GLU A 42 3.39 -4.84 0.09
C GLU A 42 4.50 -4.88 -0.96
N VAL A 43 4.71 -6.04 -1.58
CA VAL A 43 5.71 -6.18 -2.65
C VAL A 43 5.16 -5.68 -3.96
N LEU A 44 3.91 -6.01 -4.30
CA LEU A 44 3.25 -5.57 -5.53
C LEU A 44 3.20 -4.05 -5.61
N GLY A 45 2.73 -3.40 -4.55
CA GLY A 45 2.51 -1.95 -4.52
C GLY A 45 3.77 -1.13 -4.29
N CYS A 46 4.68 -1.58 -3.41
CA CYS A 46 5.81 -0.76 -2.98
C CYS A 46 7.12 -1.51 -2.66
N GLY A 47 7.31 -2.73 -3.18
CA GLY A 47 8.49 -3.55 -2.87
C GLY A 47 9.83 -2.89 -3.22
N GLY A 48 9.92 -2.22 -4.38
CA GLY A 48 11.11 -1.47 -4.77
C GLY A 48 11.37 -0.26 -3.87
N THR A 49 10.30 0.44 -3.46
CA THR A 49 10.34 1.58 -2.53
C THR A 49 10.73 1.13 -1.12
N ILE A 50 10.18 0.00 -0.64
CA ILE A 50 10.59 -0.62 0.64
C ILE A 50 12.10 -0.86 0.65
N ALA A 51 12.62 -1.53 -0.38
CA ALA A 51 14.07 -1.81 -0.47
C ALA A 51 14.90 -0.53 -0.51
N ARG A 52 14.43 0.54 -1.17
CA ARG A 52 15.09 1.85 -1.14
C ARG A 52 15.07 2.50 0.24
N HIS A 53 13.95 2.41 0.97
CA HIS A 53 13.88 2.89 2.35
C HIS A 53 14.83 2.14 3.26
N VAL A 54 14.89 0.81 3.17
CA VAL A 54 15.85 -0.01 3.93
C VAL A 54 17.29 0.39 3.60
N ALA A 55 17.62 0.56 2.32
CA ALA A 55 18.94 1.01 1.89
C ALA A 55 19.31 2.42 2.42
N ALA A 56 18.30 3.29 2.63
CA ALA A 56 18.46 4.61 3.25
C ALA A 56 18.53 4.56 4.79
N GLY A 57 18.52 3.36 5.41
CA GLY A 57 18.56 3.17 6.86
C GLY A 57 17.25 3.43 7.57
N SER A 58 16.11 3.36 6.86
CA SER A 58 14.77 3.44 7.44
C SER A 58 14.45 2.20 8.27
N ASP A 59 13.61 2.39 9.28
CA ASP A 59 12.98 1.32 10.06
C ASP A 59 11.62 1.00 9.44
N VAL A 60 11.55 -0.09 8.67
CA VAL A 60 10.37 -0.50 7.91
C VAL A 60 9.66 -1.67 8.57
N LYS A 61 8.36 -1.53 8.81
CA LYS A 61 7.47 -2.59 9.29
C LYS A 61 6.36 -2.83 8.28
N VAL A 62 5.92 -4.09 8.19
CA VAL A 62 4.75 -4.45 7.40
C VAL A 62 3.67 -4.99 8.32
N VAL A 63 2.44 -4.53 8.11
CA VAL A 63 1.24 -4.95 8.83
C VAL A 63 0.29 -5.59 7.84
N PHE A 64 0.13 -6.91 7.93
CA PHE A 64 -0.87 -7.65 7.18
C PHE A 64 -2.21 -7.60 7.92
N LEU A 65 -3.25 -7.12 7.23
CA LEU A 65 -4.55 -6.86 7.85
C LEU A 65 -5.40 -8.13 7.93
N THR A 66 -5.39 -8.96 6.85
CA THR A 66 -6.16 -10.21 6.80
C THR A 66 -5.27 -11.44 6.92
N ASP A 67 -5.89 -12.59 7.13
CA ASP A 67 -5.20 -13.88 7.17
C ASP A 67 -4.90 -14.47 5.78
N GLY A 68 -5.41 -13.88 4.71
CA GLY A 68 -5.16 -14.26 3.32
C GLY A 68 -5.67 -15.65 2.93
N ARG A 69 -6.60 -16.23 3.69
CA ARG A 69 -7.11 -17.60 3.52
C ARG A 69 -7.78 -17.90 2.19
N LEU A 70 -8.27 -16.88 1.48
CA LEU A 70 -8.97 -17.02 0.21
C LEU A 70 -8.03 -17.02 -1.01
N GLY A 71 -6.75 -16.70 -0.82
CA GLY A 71 -5.74 -16.72 -1.90
C GLY A 71 -5.22 -18.11 -2.22
N HIS A 72 -6.11 -19.05 -2.59
CA HIS A 72 -5.78 -20.42 -2.90
C HIS A 72 -6.47 -20.91 -4.18
N ALA A 73 -5.93 -21.98 -4.78
CA ALA A 73 -6.59 -22.66 -5.87
C ALA A 73 -7.84 -23.43 -5.36
N ALA A 74 -8.77 -23.71 -6.26
CA ALA A 74 -9.98 -24.45 -5.92
C ALA A 74 -9.66 -25.82 -5.31
N GLY A 75 -10.24 -26.11 -4.14
CA GLY A 75 -10.07 -27.39 -3.44
C GLY A 75 -8.90 -27.45 -2.45
N GLU A 76 -8.13 -26.39 -2.28
CA GLU A 76 -7.11 -26.29 -1.25
C GLU A 76 -7.70 -25.94 0.13
N ASP A 77 -7.00 -26.37 1.21
CA ASP A 77 -7.40 -26.07 2.58
C ASP A 77 -7.05 -24.59 2.94
N PRO A 78 -8.05 -23.76 3.30
CA PRO A 78 -7.80 -22.38 3.72
C PRO A 78 -6.83 -22.23 4.90
N ALA A 79 -6.81 -23.16 5.85
CA ALA A 79 -5.90 -23.11 7.00
C ALA A 79 -4.44 -23.33 6.56
N ARG A 80 -4.23 -24.24 5.60
CA ARG A 80 -2.93 -24.45 4.98
C ARG A 80 -2.49 -23.21 4.21
N THR A 81 -3.40 -22.57 3.48
CA THR A 81 -3.14 -21.33 2.74
C THR A 81 -2.59 -20.24 3.65
N VAL A 82 -3.21 -20.00 4.81
CA VAL A 82 -2.71 -19.04 5.82
C VAL A 82 -1.27 -19.33 6.20
N THR A 83 -0.96 -20.59 6.52
CA THR A 83 0.39 -20.99 6.92
C THR A 83 1.41 -20.79 5.80
N VAL A 84 1.06 -21.16 4.57
CA VAL A 84 1.92 -21.00 3.40
C VAL A 84 2.20 -19.53 3.13
N ARG A 85 1.16 -18.69 3.06
CA ARG A 85 1.31 -17.25 2.75
C ARG A 85 2.11 -16.51 3.81
N ARG A 86 1.97 -16.86 5.10
CA ARG A 86 2.83 -16.30 6.16
C ARG A 86 4.30 -16.65 5.93
N ALA A 87 4.61 -17.91 5.66
CA ALA A 87 5.99 -18.31 5.39
C ALA A 87 6.55 -17.66 4.11
N GLU A 88 5.71 -17.39 3.11
CA GLU A 88 6.06 -16.66 1.90
C GLU A 88 6.39 -15.20 2.23
N SER A 89 5.54 -14.50 3.00
CA SER A 89 5.76 -13.10 3.41
C SER A 89 7.02 -12.92 4.26
N GLU A 90 7.32 -13.88 5.14
CA GLU A 90 8.57 -13.86 5.91
C GLU A 90 9.82 -13.99 5.02
N ARG A 91 9.75 -14.79 3.95
CA ARG A 91 10.84 -14.88 2.96
C ARG A 91 10.98 -13.60 2.17
N ALA A 92 9.87 -13.02 1.69
CA ALA A 92 9.85 -11.76 0.96
C ALA A 92 10.41 -10.61 1.82
N ALA A 93 10.01 -10.54 3.10
CA ALA A 93 10.52 -9.57 4.06
C ALA A 93 12.05 -9.64 4.21
N ARG A 94 12.62 -10.86 4.31
CA ARG A 94 14.09 -11.04 4.36
C ARG A 94 14.77 -10.54 3.10
N VAL A 95 14.22 -10.77 1.93
CA VAL A 95 14.77 -10.27 0.65
C VAL A 95 14.77 -8.74 0.63
N LEU A 96 13.72 -8.10 1.11
CA LEU A 96 13.61 -6.63 1.15
C LEU A 96 14.35 -5.99 2.34
N GLY A 97 14.85 -6.78 3.30
CA GLY A 97 15.50 -6.29 4.51
C GLY A 97 14.54 -5.74 5.56
N VAL A 98 13.26 -6.17 5.50
CA VAL A 98 12.25 -5.83 6.52
C VAL A 98 12.39 -6.75 7.72
N ASN A 99 12.50 -6.19 8.93
CA ASN A 99 12.81 -6.96 10.15
C ASN A 99 11.57 -7.32 10.95
N ARG A 100 10.44 -6.64 10.76
CA ARG A 100 9.26 -6.82 11.60
C ARG A 100 7.98 -6.89 10.79
N LEU A 101 7.23 -7.98 10.99
CA LEU A 101 5.92 -8.22 10.42
C LEU A 101 4.89 -8.29 11.55
N PHE A 102 3.73 -7.71 11.32
CA PHE A 102 2.55 -7.83 12.17
C PHE A 102 1.45 -8.52 11.37
N PHE A 103 0.73 -9.44 12.00
CA PHE A 103 -0.42 -10.12 11.43
C PHE A 103 -1.64 -9.83 12.29
N LEU A 104 -2.62 -9.11 11.72
CA LEU A 104 -3.82 -8.70 12.47
C LEU A 104 -4.97 -9.71 12.32
N ASP A 105 -4.86 -10.65 11.37
CA ASP A 105 -5.73 -11.83 11.23
C ASP A 105 -7.23 -11.55 11.08
N ALA A 106 -7.60 -10.42 10.48
CA ALA A 106 -8.97 -10.24 10.03
C ALA A 106 -9.33 -11.29 8.98
N ALA A 107 -10.61 -11.67 8.90
CA ALA A 107 -11.05 -12.64 7.90
C ALA A 107 -10.91 -12.05 6.49
N ASP A 108 -10.16 -12.74 5.62
CA ASP A 108 -9.99 -12.40 4.21
C ASP A 108 -11.35 -12.31 3.49
N GLY A 109 -11.56 -11.27 2.69
CA GLY A 109 -12.82 -10.95 2.03
C GLY A 109 -13.85 -10.26 2.93
N ARG A 110 -13.54 -9.99 4.21
CA ARG A 110 -14.44 -9.38 5.19
C ARG A 110 -13.80 -8.27 6.03
N LEU A 111 -12.69 -7.72 5.60
CA LEU A 111 -11.94 -6.72 6.36
C LEU A 111 -12.82 -5.51 6.77
N GLY A 112 -13.71 -5.04 5.90
CA GLY A 112 -14.59 -3.90 6.18
C GLY A 112 -15.64 -4.13 7.28
N ALA A 113 -15.87 -5.39 7.69
CA ALA A 113 -16.79 -5.75 8.78
C ALA A 113 -16.07 -6.01 10.11
N ASP A 114 -14.74 -6.03 10.14
CA ASP A 114 -13.95 -6.32 11.33
C ASP A 114 -13.65 -5.04 12.13
N THR A 115 -14.34 -4.87 13.26
CA THR A 115 -14.14 -3.71 14.14
C THR A 115 -12.94 -3.86 15.07
N VAL A 116 -12.40 -5.08 15.24
CA VAL A 116 -11.28 -5.37 16.14
C VAL A 116 -9.95 -4.98 15.52
N VAL A 117 -9.82 -5.17 14.20
CA VAL A 117 -8.57 -4.90 13.47
C VAL A 117 -8.14 -3.44 13.57
N ALA A 118 -9.10 -2.51 13.59
CA ALA A 118 -8.79 -1.08 13.74
C ALA A 118 -8.14 -0.76 15.09
N GLY A 119 -8.60 -1.40 16.19
CA GLY A 119 -7.98 -1.26 17.52
C GLY A 119 -6.55 -1.81 17.54
N ARG A 120 -6.33 -2.99 16.95
CA ARG A 120 -4.98 -3.57 16.82
C ARG A 120 -4.05 -2.70 15.97
N LEU A 121 -4.56 -2.14 14.87
CA LEU A 121 -3.78 -1.20 14.06
C LEU A 121 -3.44 0.07 14.83
N HIS A 122 -4.39 0.62 15.61
CA HIS A 122 -4.16 1.76 16.48
C HIS A 122 -2.96 1.51 17.43
N GLU A 123 -2.94 0.36 18.11
CA GLU A 123 -1.83 -0.02 19.00
C GLU A 123 -0.48 -0.06 18.26
N VAL A 124 -0.45 -0.63 17.05
CA VAL A 124 0.76 -0.66 16.23
C VAL A 124 1.20 0.76 15.87
N LEU A 125 0.30 1.63 15.40
CA LEU A 125 0.63 3.00 15.00
C LEU A 125 1.12 3.85 16.17
N GLU A 126 0.50 3.73 17.35
CA GLU A 126 0.92 4.44 18.57
C GLU A 126 2.30 3.97 19.07
N HIS A 127 2.60 2.66 18.95
CA HIS A 127 3.88 2.11 19.35
C HIS A 127 5.00 2.48 18.39
N GLU A 128 4.79 2.26 17.08
CA GLU A 128 5.81 2.42 16.05
C GLU A 128 6.02 3.89 15.63
N ARG A 129 5.03 4.76 15.85
CA ARG A 129 5.04 6.20 15.53
C ARG A 129 5.60 6.47 14.15
N PRO A 130 4.99 5.93 13.09
CA PRO A 130 5.48 6.10 11.73
C PRO A 130 5.50 7.58 11.32
N GLU A 131 6.43 7.91 10.42
CA GLU A 131 6.46 9.18 9.70
C GLU A 131 5.78 9.06 8.35
N ILE A 132 5.75 7.84 7.78
CA ILE A 132 5.08 7.53 6.53
C ILE A 132 4.32 6.21 6.69
N VAL A 133 3.08 6.20 6.23
CA VAL A 133 2.26 4.98 6.12
C VAL A 133 1.92 4.73 4.67
N TYR A 134 2.34 3.58 4.13
CA TYR A 134 1.93 3.09 2.83
C TYR A 134 0.69 2.22 2.99
N LEU A 135 -0.29 2.35 2.08
CA LEU A 135 -1.51 1.54 2.07
C LEU A 135 -2.07 1.48 0.64
N PRO A 136 -2.95 0.52 0.30
CA PRO A 136 -3.61 0.55 -1.00
C PRO A 136 -4.40 1.84 -1.18
N PHE A 137 -4.33 2.44 -2.37
CA PHE A 137 -5.14 3.63 -2.64
C PHE A 137 -6.63 3.29 -2.62
N PHE A 138 -7.46 4.15 -2.06
CA PHE A 138 -8.88 3.86 -1.80
C PHE A 138 -9.76 3.65 -3.05
N LEU A 139 -9.28 3.95 -4.26
CA LEU A 139 -9.97 3.64 -5.52
C LEU A 139 -9.64 2.24 -6.07
N GLU A 140 -9.03 1.38 -5.26
CA GLU A 140 -8.71 0.01 -5.60
C GLU A 140 -9.98 -0.84 -5.89
N ARG A 141 -9.84 -1.84 -6.78
CA ARG A 141 -10.96 -2.72 -7.15
C ARG A 141 -11.29 -3.74 -6.07
N HIS A 142 -10.27 -4.24 -5.34
CA HIS A 142 -10.47 -5.26 -4.33
C HIS A 142 -11.19 -4.68 -3.10
N PRO A 143 -12.25 -5.34 -2.56
CA PRO A 143 -12.98 -4.84 -1.40
C PRO A 143 -12.09 -4.61 -0.17
N ASP A 144 -11.21 -5.55 0.17
CA ASP A 144 -10.33 -5.43 1.33
C ASP A 144 -9.29 -4.32 1.16
N HIS A 145 -8.85 -4.02 -0.07
CA HIS A 145 -7.95 -2.89 -0.33
C HIS A 145 -8.64 -1.56 -0.04
N ARG A 146 -9.92 -1.43 -0.41
CA ARG A 146 -10.71 -0.26 -0.03
C ARG A 146 -10.93 -0.21 1.48
N ALA A 147 -11.29 -1.34 2.08
CA ALA A 147 -11.55 -1.46 3.52
C ALA A 147 -10.31 -1.17 4.38
N ALA A 148 -9.08 -1.36 3.86
CA ALA A 148 -7.86 -0.95 4.56
C ALA A 148 -7.87 0.55 4.88
N ASN A 149 -8.54 1.37 4.07
CA ASN A 149 -8.69 2.80 4.32
C ASN A 149 -9.72 3.07 5.43
N ASP A 150 -10.84 2.31 5.49
CA ASP A 150 -11.79 2.37 6.62
C ASP A 150 -11.09 2.01 7.93
N VAL A 151 -10.26 0.97 7.91
CA VAL A 151 -9.47 0.52 9.07
C VAL A 151 -8.50 1.61 9.51
N LEU A 152 -7.77 2.26 8.58
CA LEU A 152 -6.86 3.36 8.91
C LEU A 152 -7.63 4.54 9.51
N VAL A 153 -8.75 4.96 8.90
CA VAL A 153 -9.58 6.07 9.41
C VAL A 153 -10.07 5.77 10.83
N ALA A 154 -10.56 4.55 11.06
CA ALA A 154 -11.03 4.13 12.38
C ALA A 154 -9.88 4.08 13.40
N ALA A 155 -8.73 3.51 13.04
CA ALA A 155 -7.56 3.39 13.91
C ALA A 155 -6.95 4.75 14.31
N THR A 156 -7.16 5.78 13.49
CA THR A 156 -6.60 7.13 13.72
C THR A 156 -7.62 8.15 14.20
N ARG A 157 -8.86 7.74 14.53
CA ARG A 157 -9.95 8.66 14.91
C ARG A 157 -9.60 9.50 16.13
N ASP A 158 -9.09 8.86 17.19
CA ASP A 158 -8.78 9.48 18.46
C ASP A 158 -7.26 9.60 18.70
N SER A 159 -6.46 9.35 17.67
CA SER A 159 -5.01 9.42 17.72
C SER A 159 -4.49 10.84 17.47
N ARG A 160 -3.38 11.19 18.13
CA ARG A 160 -2.61 12.40 17.84
C ARG A 160 -1.44 12.13 16.88
N THR A 161 -1.31 10.90 16.42
CA THR A 161 -0.24 10.49 15.51
C THR A 161 -0.40 11.20 14.18
N GLN A 162 0.67 11.81 13.69
CA GLN A 162 0.72 12.50 12.39
C GLN A 162 1.76 11.83 11.50
N PHE A 163 1.38 11.53 10.27
CA PHE A 163 2.25 10.93 9.26
C PHE A 163 1.77 11.30 7.85
N GLU A 164 2.62 11.06 6.87
CA GLU A 164 2.23 11.11 5.46
C GLU A 164 1.65 9.77 5.03
N CYS A 165 0.45 9.77 4.46
CA CYS A 165 -0.12 8.62 3.77
C CYS A 165 0.40 8.56 2.35
N ARG A 166 0.74 7.35 1.87
CA ARG A 166 1.13 7.07 0.48
C ARG A 166 0.30 5.92 -0.06
N GLY A 167 -0.79 6.26 -0.75
CA GLY A 167 -1.66 5.29 -1.39
C GLY A 167 -0.99 4.64 -2.59
N TYR A 168 -0.77 3.32 -2.55
CA TYR A 168 -0.11 2.55 -3.62
C TYR A 168 -1.10 1.81 -4.52
N GLU A 169 -0.59 1.28 -5.62
CA GLU A 169 -1.33 0.56 -6.68
C GLU A 169 -1.15 -0.95 -6.55
N VAL A 170 -2.25 -1.70 -6.71
CA VAL A 170 -2.20 -3.17 -6.90
C VAL A 170 -3.06 -3.57 -8.09
N TRP A 171 -4.40 -3.47 -7.97
CA TRP A 171 -5.37 -3.85 -9.00
C TRP A 171 -5.90 -2.68 -9.82
N SER A 172 -5.65 -1.45 -9.36
CA SER A 172 -6.09 -0.22 -10.01
C SER A 172 -4.98 0.81 -9.99
N THR A 173 -4.94 1.65 -11.01
CA THR A 173 -4.01 2.78 -11.04
C THR A 173 -4.49 3.92 -10.14
N THR A 174 -3.56 4.59 -9.46
CA THR A 174 -3.87 5.76 -8.62
C THR A 174 -3.72 7.09 -9.37
N LEU A 175 -4.33 8.13 -8.80
CA LEU A 175 -4.04 9.52 -9.13
C LEU A 175 -2.71 9.91 -8.48
N ALA A 176 -1.62 9.46 -9.09
CA ALA A 176 -0.28 9.63 -8.54
C ALA A 176 0.16 11.10 -8.56
N ASN A 177 0.71 11.55 -7.42
CA ASN A 177 1.42 12.82 -7.32
C ASN A 177 2.89 12.64 -6.87
N CYS A 178 3.30 11.39 -6.64
CA CYS A 178 4.63 11.01 -6.17
C CYS A 178 5.07 9.73 -6.91
N LEU A 179 6.21 9.78 -7.59
CA LEU A 179 6.85 8.63 -8.22
C LEU A 179 8.20 8.37 -7.59
N VAL A 180 8.48 7.11 -7.27
CA VAL A 180 9.76 6.64 -6.78
C VAL A 180 10.43 5.80 -7.85
N ALA A 181 11.58 6.26 -8.39
CA ALA A 181 12.39 5.46 -9.29
C ALA A 181 12.95 4.25 -8.54
N ILE A 182 12.75 3.04 -9.06
CA ILE A 182 13.17 1.79 -8.42
C ILE A 182 14.20 1.00 -9.21
N ASP A 183 14.86 1.60 -10.21
CA ASP A 183 15.86 0.90 -11.02
C ASP A 183 16.92 0.19 -10.19
N ALA A 184 17.39 0.84 -9.11
CA ALA A 184 18.39 0.27 -8.20
C ALA A 184 17.88 -0.91 -7.36
N THR A 185 16.56 -1.07 -7.21
CA THR A 185 15.95 -2.06 -6.32
C THR A 185 14.89 -2.95 -7.00
N VAL A 186 14.68 -2.78 -8.31
CA VAL A 186 13.70 -3.58 -9.06
C VAL A 186 14.02 -5.08 -9.01
N GLU A 187 15.31 -5.45 -8.94
CA GLU A 187 15.70 -6.84 -8.83
C GLU A 187 15.35 -7.42 -7.45
N LEU A 188 15.49 -6.65 -6.37
CA LEU A 188 15.03 -7.06 -5.04
C LEU A 188 13.51 -7.22 -5.01
N LYS A 189 12.75 -6.30 -5.65
CA LYS A 189 11.31 -6.46 -5.82
C LYS A 189 10.96 -7.75 -6.56
N ARG A 190 11.66 -8.07 -7.65
CA ARG A 190 11.47 -9.30 -8.42
C ARG A 190 11.70 -10.55 -7.57
N GLN A 191 12.80 -10.57 -6.81
CA GLN A 191 13.13 -11.69 -5.91
C GLN A 191 12.11 -11.83 -4.77
N ALA A 192 11.63 -10.71 -4.21
CA ALA A 192 10.60 -10.72 -3.17
C ALA A 192 9.26 -11.26 -3.71
N LEU A 193 8.83 -10.85 -4.92
CA LEU A 193 7.65 -11.41 -5.57
C LEU A 193 7.79 -12.91 -5.82
N ALA A 194 8.98 -13.38 -6.22
CA ALA A 194 9.25 -14.81 -6.42
C ALA A 194 9.14 -15.63 -5.11
N CYS A 195 9.11 -14.99 -3.94
CA CYS A 195 8.85 -15.66 -2.66
C CYS A 195 7.38 -16.04 -2.45
N TYR A 196 6.47 -15.61 -3.33
CA TYR A 196 5.04 -15.91 -3.29
C TYR A 196 4.61 -16.89 -4.40
N PRO A 197 5.20 -18.11 -4.50
CA PRO A 197 4.85 -19.08 -5.55
C PRO A 197 3.38 -19.48 -5.51
N SER A 198 2.72 -19.48 -4.33
CA SER A 198 1.30 -19.79 -4.23
C SER A 198 0.43 -18.77 -5.00
N GLN A 199 0.81 -17.51 -4.99
CA GLN A 199 0.09 -16.41 -5.65
C GLN A 199 0.48 -16.30 -7.13
N LEU A 200 1.76 -16.52 -7.45
CA LEU A 200 2.25 -16.54 -8.84
C LEU A 200 1.65 -17.68 -9.65
N ALA A 201 1.24 -18.78 -9.00
CA ALA A 201 0.51 -19.87 -9.65
C ALA A 201 -0.91 -19.46 -10.11
N LEU A 202 -1.50 -18.43 -9.49
CA LEU A 202 -2.84 -17.95 -9.81
C LEU A 202 -2.81 -16.82 -10.87
N THR A 203 -1.80 -15.97 -10.81
CA THR A 203 -1.68 -14.77 -11.68
C THR A 203 -0.21 -14.43 -11.91
N ASP A 204 0.13 -14.05 -13.16
CA ASP A 204 1.48 -13.56 -13.48
C ASP A 204 1.70 -12.13 -12.96
N TYR A 205 1.81 -12.02 -11.63
CA TYR A 205 2.06 -10.77 -10.95
C TYR A 205 3.42 -10.14 -11.29
N LEU A 206 4.42 -10.97 -11.60
CA LEU A 206 5.73 -10.49 -12.01
C LEU A 206 5.62 -9.63 -13.27
N HIS A 207 4.99 -10.17 -14.31
CA HIS A 207 4.77 -9.45 -15.56
C HIS A 207 3.94 -8.18 -15.34
N SER A 208 2.80 -8.31 -14.66
CA SER A 208 1.84 -7.22 -14.49
C SER A 208 2.41 -6.07 -13.65
N SER A 209 3.02 -6.38 -12.49
CA SER A 209 3.57 -5.36 -11.59
C SER A 209 4.76 -4.63 -12.23
N LEU A 210 5.68 -5.35 -12.86
CA LEU A 210 6.83 -4.73 -13.53
C LEU A 210 6.43 -3.97 -14.79
N GLY A 211 5.40 -4.43 -15.51
CA GLY A 211 4.82 -3.70 -16.62
C GLY A 211 4.23 -2.34 -16.20
N LEU A 212 3.48 -2.33 -15.10
CA LEU A 212 2.97 -1.09 -14.51
C LEU A 212 4.11 -0.17 -14.06
N ASN A 213 5.13 -0.71 -13.40
CA ASN A 213 6.28 0.08 -12.97
C ASN A 213 7.06 0.67 -14.16
N ALA A 214 7.19 -0.07 -15.26
CA ALA A 214 7.81 0.44 -16.51
C ALA A 214 6.96 1.57 -17.11
N TRP A 215 5.64 1.44 -17.13
CA TRP A 215 4.74 2.49 -17.59
C TRP A 215 4.84 3.75 -16.73
N ARG A 216 4.88 3.61 -15.40
CA ARG A 216 5.02 4.73 -14.46
C ARG A 216 6.34 5.49 -14.62
N ALA A 217 7.39 4.82 -15.05
CA ALA A 217 8.71 5.44 -15.28
C ALA A 217 8.68 6.56 -16.34
N MET A 218 7.72 6.53 -17.29
CA MET A 218 7.54 7.60 -18.28
C MET A 218 7.34 8.98 -17.63
N GLY A 219 6.73 9.03 -16.45
CA GLY A 219 6.52 10.27 -15.70
C GLY A 219 7.80 10.88 -15.11
N LEU A 220 8.92 10.13 -15.09
CA LEU A 220 10.22 10.59 -14.56
C LEU A 220 11.25 10.93 -15.64
N GLY A 221 10.90 10.76 -16.91
CA GLY A 221 11.75 11.11 -18.03
C GLY A 221 12.85 10.08 -18.37
N GLN A 222 13.79 10.50 -19.21
CA GLN A 222 14.84 9.62 -19.71
C GLN A 222 15.77 9.12 -18.60
N GLY A 223 16.20 7.87 -18.69
CA GLY A 223 17.14 7.24 -17.75
C GLY A 223 16.48 6.48 -16.60
N VAL A 224 15.16 6.60 -16.39
CA VAL A 224 14.40 5.78 -15.44
C VAL A 224 13.63 4.70 -16.21
N ARG A 225 13.76 3.45 -15.80
CA ARG A 225 13.11 2.30 -16.45
C ARG A 225 11.94 1.74 -15.64
N PHE A 226 11.98 1.89 -14.33
CA PHE A 226 10.95 1.41 -13.42
C PHE A 226 10.67 2.43 -12.33
N ALA A 227 9.39 2.69 -12.06
CA ALA A 227 8.96 3.54 -10.95
C ALA A 227 7.70 2.96 -10.29
N GLU A 228 7.60 3.15 -8.99
CA GLU A 228 6.38 2.92 -8.22
C GLU A 228 5.66 4.25 -8.01
N ALA A 229 4.33 4.22 -8.04
CA ALA A 229 3.50 5.40 -8.01
C ALA A 229 2.64 5.46 -6.75
N PHE A 230 2.53 6.67 -6.18
CA PHE A 230 1.80 6.89 -4.95
C PHE A 230 0.95 8.16 -5.02
N HIS A 231 -0.18 8.13 -4.31
CA HIS A 231 -0.87 9.35 -3.91
C HIS A 231 -0.41 9.72 -2.49
N ALA A 232 0.41 10.75 -2.40
CA ALA A 232 1.00 11.20 -1.14
C ALA A 232 0.23 12.40 -0.58
N ALA A 233 -0.20 12.33 0.69
CA ALA A 233 -0.85 13.43 1.41
C ALA A 233 -0.64 13.29 2.92
N PRO A 234 -0.60 14.38 3.71
CA PRO A 234 -0.73 14.31 5.15
C PRO A 234 -2.00 13.56 5.57
N LEU A 235 -1.97 12.83 6.69
CA LEU A 235 -3.07 11.98 7.16
C LEU A 235 -4.44 12.66 7.08
N GLU A 236 -4.59 13.87 7.61
CA GLU A 236 -5.88 14.56 7.63
C GLU A 236 -6.38 14.94 6.23
N GLN A 237 -5.48 15.31 5.32
CA GLN A 237 -5.86 15.57 3.91
C GLN A 237 -6.25 14.28 3.20
N TYR A 238 -5.54 13.18 3.46
CA TYR A 238 -5.86 11.86 2.91
C TYR A 238 -7.25 11.40 3.37
N LYS A 239 -7.57 11.52 4.67
CA LYS A 239 -8.89 11.21 5.25
C LYS A 239 -10.01 12.06 4.62
N GLN A 240 -9.80 13.37 4.48
CA GLN A 240 -10.76 14.26 3.83
C GLN A 240 -11.02 13.87 2.38
N LEU A 241 -9.96 13.51 1.64
CA LEU A 241 -10.10 13.03 0.26
C LEU A 241 -10.89 11.73 0.21
N TYR A 242 -10.58 10.78 1.08
CA TYR A 242 -11.27 9.50 1.21
C TYR A 242 -12.78 9.68 1.50
N GLU A 243 -13.14 10.49 2.48
CA GLU A 243 -14.54 10.80 2.83
C GLU A 243 -15.34 11.35 1.65
N VAL A 244 -14.75 12.28 0.87
CA VAL A 244 -15.41 12.85 -0.30
C VAL A 244 -15.76 11.79 -1.34
N PHE A 245 -14.90 10.79 -1.54
CA PHE A 245 -15.14 9.73 -2.51
C PHE A 245 -16.11 8.67 -1.99
N THR A 246 -16.14 8.38 -0.69
CA THR A 246 -17.03 7.38 -0.09
C THR A 246 -18.44 7.91 0.15
N ASP A 247 -18.61 9.17 0.56
CA ASP A 247 -19.93 9.81 0.72
C ASP A 247 -20.67 9.99 -0.61
N SER A 248 -19.95 10.04 -1.72
CA SER A 248 -20.53 10.18 -3.06
C SER A 248 -21.11 8.86 -3.61
N SER A 249 -20.85 7.74 -2.95
CA SER A 249 -21.29 6.39 -3.34
C SER A 249 -22.45 5.86 -2.48
N ARG A 250 -22.96 6.65 -1.52
CA ARG A 250 -24.19 6.46 -0.76
C ARG A 250 -25.25 7.43 -1.26
#